data_853f2585879b07103a3d8c34110ef05d
#
_entry.id   853f2585879b07103a3d8c34110ef05d
#
_cell.length_a   1.000
_cell.length_b   1.000
_cell.length_c   1.000
_cell.angle_alpha   90.00
_cell.angle_beta   90.00
_cell.angle_gamma   90.00
#
_symmetry.space_group_name_H-M   'P 1'
#
loop_
_entity.id
_entity.type
_entity.pdbx_description
1 polymer ?
#
loop_
_entity_poly.entity_id
_entity_poly.type
_entity_poly.pdbx_seq_one_letter_code
_entity_poly.pdbx_strand_id
1 'polypeptide(L)'
;QVQIAKESSLFTIDNVIKKLNKKLIDRHPSVFGIGEKSLSWEEQKHIKKKRKSRLDGVPLKLPALIRSQRLQQKASEVGFDWDNINFVWDKVYEELDELKNAYNDYNEKKIQEELGDVLFSIVNLSRHLNISAEDMLRKGNKKFIKRFNAIEKTAKKKGLNIEELNIEEMNQI
;
A
#
# COMPACT_ATOMS: atom_id res chain seq x y z
N GLN A 1 -3.85 -19.03 20.86
CA GLN A 1 -3.46 -20.06 19.87
C GLN A 1 -2.32 -20.96 20.38
N VAL A 2 -1.23 -20.43 20.96
CA VAL A 2 -0.11 -21.24 21.48
C VAL A 2 -0.55 -22.13 22.65
N GLN A 3 -1.41 -21.63 23.53
CA GLN A 3 -1.97 -22.40 24.64
C GLN A 3 -2.80 -23.59 24.14
N ILE A 4 -3.67 -23.36 23.16
CA ILE A 4 -4.48 -24.42 22.53
C ILE A 4 -3.56 -25.47 21.85
N ALA A 5 -2.51 -25.01 21.17
CA ALA A 5 -1.56 -25.91 20.52
C ALA A 5 -0.75 -26.74 21.51
N LYS A 6 -0.44 -26.18 22.69
CA LYS A 6 0.22 -26.93 23.79
C LYS A 6 -0.72 -27.99 24.35
N GLU A 7 -1.95 -27.68 24.60
CA GLU A 7 -2.98 -28.63 25.10
C GLU A 7 -3.23 -29.77 24.09
N SER A 8 -3.12 -29.45 22.79
CA SER A 8 -3.23 -30.44 21.70
C SER A 8 -1.90 -31.12 21.35
N SER A 9 -0.83 -30.92 22.14
CA SER A 9 0.50 -31.49 21.92
C SER A 9 1.12 -31.21 20.55
N LEU A 10 0.70 -30.13 19.88
CA LEU A 10 1.18 -29.76 18.53
C LEU A 10 2.51 -29.01 18.57
N PHE A 11 2.64 -27.98 19.42
CA PHE A 11 3.89 -27.25 19.66
C PHE A 11 3.81 -26.39 20.93
N THR A 12 4.99 -26.03 21.44
CA THR A 12 5.13 -25.20 22.65
C THR A 12 5.56 -23.78 22.30
N ILE A 13 5.48 -22.87 23.28
CA ILE A 13 6.02 -21.50 23.16
C ILE A 13 7.52 -21.52 22.84
N ASP A 14 8.28 -22.45 23.42
CA ASP A 14 9.72 -22.59 23.16
C ASP A 14 10.00 -22.95 21.70
N ASN A 15 9.17 -23.79 21.09
CA ASN A 15 9.26 -24.09 19.66
C ASN A 15 9.02 -22.84 18.79
N VAL A 16 8.10 -21.97 19.18
CA VAL A 16 7.84 -20.71 18.48
C VAL A 16 9.03 -19.77 18.64
N ILE A 17 9.53 -19.59 19.87
CA ILE A 17 10.69 -18.73 20.16
C ILE A 17 11.94 -19.20 19.41
N LYS A 18 12.25 -20.51 19.45
CA LYS A 18 13.38 -21.08 18.71
C LYS A 18 13.29 -20.82 17.21
N LYS A 19 12.11 -21.01 16.61
CA LYS A 19 11.88 -20.73 15.19
C LYS A 19 12.00 -19.24 14.87
N LEU A 20 11.53 -18.36 15.77
CA LEU A 20 11.64 -16.93 15.60
C LEU A 20 13.10 -16.46 15.68
N ASN A 21 13.83 -16.90 16.72
CA ASN A 21 15.25 -16.57 16.90
C ASN A 21 16.08 -17.02 15.69
N LYS A 22 15.92 -18.28 15.26
CA LYS A 22 16.58 -18.76 14.05
C LYS A 22 16.29 -17.89 12.84
N LYS A 23 15.02 -17.48 12.66
CA LYS A 23 14.61 -16.63 11.56
C LYS A 23 15.20 -15.22 11.65
N LEU A 24 15.37 -14.67 12.86
CA LEU A 24 16.01 -13.38 13.10
C LEU A 24 17.53 -13.45 12.81
N ILE A 25 18.21 -14.47 13.31
CA ILE A 25 19.63 -14.71 13.04
C ILE A 25 19.88 -14.86 11.54
N ASP A 26 19.11 -15.72 10.86
CA ASP A 26 19.20 -15.93 9.41
C ASP A 26 18.94 -14.65 8.57
N ARG A 27 18.23 -13.68 9.16
CA ARG A 27 17.89 -12.41 8.48
C ARG A 27 18.91 -11.30 8.67
N HIS A 28 19.75 -11.41 9.68
CA HIS A 28 20.74 -10.39 10.03
C HIS A 28 22.16 -10.99 10.14
N PRO A 29 22.67 -11.62 9.05
CA PRO A 29 23.97 -12.27 9.07
C PRO A 29 25.12 -11.30 9.38
N SER A 30 24.99 -10.02 9.01
CA SER A 30 25.95 -8.99 9.34
C SER A 30 26.03 -8.66 10.83
N VAL A 31 24.95 -8.85 11.57
CA VAL A 31 24.89 -8.60 13.02
C VAL A 31 25.40 -9.80 13.81
N PHE A 32 25.13 -11.03 13.33
CA PHE A 32 25.44 -12.27 14.03
C PHE A 32 26.73 -12.95 13.52
N GLY A 33 27.54 -12.27 12.69
CA GLY A 33 28.87 -12.72 12.29
C GLY A 33 28.90 -13.97 11.38
N ILE A 34 27.81 -14.27 10.69
CA ILE A 34 27.69 -15.44 9.81
C ILE A 34 27.92 -15.00 8.36
N GLY A 35 29.19 -14.96 7.92
CA GLY A 35 29.58 -14.94 6.52
C GLY A 35 30.10 -13.60 5.95
N GLU A 36 31.19 -13.71 5.19
CA GLU A 36 31.71 -12.67 4.31
C GLU A 36 30.79 -12.50 3.11
N LYS A 37 30.44 -11.23 2.74
CA LYS A 37 29.54 -10.84 1.66
C LYS A 37 28.19 -11.54 1.70
N SER A 38 27.35 -11.13 2.62
CA SER A 38 25.97 -11.62 2.63
C SER A 38 25.18 -11.03 1.47
N LEU A 39 24.65 -11.91 0.61
CA LEU A 39 23.55 -11.59 -0.29
C LEU A 39 22.47 -10.81 0.50
N SER A 40 21.84 -9.84 -0.12
CA SER A 40 20.73 -9.12 0.53
C SER A 40 19.67 -10.12 1.03
N TRP A 41 18.94 -9.77 2.09
CA TRP A 41 17.91 -10.65 2.64
C TRP A 41 16.88 -11.09 1.58
N GLU A 42 16.54 -10.22 0.63
CA GLU A 42 15.62 -10.53 -0.47
C GLU A 42 16.26 -11.53 -1.46
N GLU A 43 17.54 -11.43 -1.76
CA GLU A 43 18.26 -12.40 -2.60
C GLU A 43 18.31 -13.79 -1.96
N GLN A 44 18.64 -13.87 -0.67
CA GLN A 44 18.59 -15.14 0.07
C GLN A 44 17.21 -15.77 0.06
N LYS A 45 16.16 -14.95 0.22
CA LYS A 45 14.78 -15.40 0.20
C LYS A 45 14.33 -15.82 -1.20
N HIS A 46 14.85 -15.16 -2.24
CA HIS A 46 14.61 -15.52 -3.62
C HIS A 46 15.15 -16.92 -3.91
N ILE A 47 16.40 -17.19 -3.50
CA ILE A 47 17.08 -18.49 -3.68
C ILE A 47 16.39 -19.57 -2.85
N LYS A 48 16.21 -19.34 -1.54
CA LYS A 48 15.61 -20.33 -0.60
C LYS A 48 14.17 -20.73 -0.99
N LYS A 49 13.39 -19.83 -1.60
CA LYS A 49 11.99 -20.08 -1.96
C LYS A 49 11.78 -20.45 -3.44
N LYS A 50 12.85 -20.62 -4.23
CA LYS A 50 12.79 -20.91 -5.67
C LYS A 50 11.80 -19.99 -6.41
N ARG A 51 11.81 -18.69 -6.09
CA ARG A 51 10.93 -17.72 -6.72
C ARG A 51 11.27 -17.55 -8.19
N LYS A 52 10.25 -17.52 -9.04
CA LYS A 52 10.41 -17.33 -10.50
C LYS A 52 10.56 -15.85 -10.86
N SER A 53 9.94 -14.95 -10.09
CA SER A 53 9.98 -13.50 -10.30
C SER A 53 10.46 -12.76 -9.05
N ARG A 54 11.12 -11.63 -9.24
CA ARG A 54 11.48 -10.70 -8.15
C ARG A 54 10.23 -10.19 -7.42
N LEU A 55 9.10 -10.08 -8.10
CA LEU A 55 7.84 -9.64 -7.53
C LEU A 55 7.12 -10.72 -6.72
N ASP A 56 7.57 -11.97 -6.82
CA ASP A 56 6.98 -13.07 -6.05
C ASP A 56 7.07 -12.84 -4.55
N GLY A 57 6.02 -13.29 -3.85
CA GLY A 57 5.91 -13.24 -2.39
C GLY A 57 5.32 -11.95 -1.85
N VAL A 58 4.78 -11.07 -2.71
CA VAL A 58 3.84 -10.03 -2.30
C VAL A 58 2.45 -10.67 -2.19
N PRO A 59 1.86 -10.76 -0.97
CA PRO A 59 0.59 -11.45 -0.80
C PRO A 59 -0.54 -10.80 -1.60
N LEU A 60 -1.36 -11.60 -2.28
CA LEU A 60 -2.50 -11.12 -3.05
C LEU A 60 -3.59 -10.48 -2.18
N LYS A 61 -3.68 -10.90 -0.91
CA LYS A 61 -4.70 -10.43 0.05
C LYS A 61 -4.37 -9.09 0.72
N LEU A 62 -3.24 -8.47 0.40
CA LEU A 62 -2.95 -7.12 0.91
C LEU A 62 -3.94 -6.10 0.34
N PRO A 63 -4.26 -5.03 1.09
CA PRO A 63 -4.93 -3.87 0.53
C PRO A 63 -4.21 -3.37 -0.72
N ALA A 64 -4.95 -2.91 -1.72
CA ALA A 64 -4.41 -2.63 -3.05
C ALA A 64 -3.25 -1.62 -3.03
N LEU A 65 -3.38 -0.52 -2.28
CA LEU A 65 -2.34 0.50 -2.18
C LEU A 65 -1.06 -0.06 -1.52
N ILE A 66 -1.19 -0.84 -0.43
CA ILE A 66 -0.04 -1.50 0.21
C ILE A 66 0.61 -2.49 -0.76
N ARG A 67 -0.20 -3.25 -1.50
CA ARG A 67 0.31 -4.23 -2.46
C ARG A 67 1.09 -3.55 -3.58
N SER A 68 0.55 -2.48 -4.16
CA SER A 68 1.21 -1.69 -5.20
C SER A 68 2.54 -1.11 -4.69
N GLN A 69 2.56 -0.49 -3.51
CA GLN A 69 3.78 0.03 -2.90
C GLN A 69 4.84 -1.07 -2.70
N ARG A 70 4.45 -2.28 -2.28
CA ARG A 70 5.37 -3.42 -2.12
C ARG A 70 5.90 -3.95 -3.45
N LEU A 71 5.10 -3.97 -4.50
CA LEU A 71 5.54 -4.35 -5.85
C LEU A 71 6.58 -3.37 -6.37
N GLN A 72 6.30 -2.07 -6.29
CA GLN A 72 7.23 -1.00 -6.70
C GLN A 72 8.54 -1.04 -5.91
N GLN A 73 8.45 -1.22 -4.58
CA GLN A 73 9.62 -1.35 -3.72
C GLN A 73 10.50 -2.54 -4.12
N LYS A 74 9.91 -3.67 -4.52
CA LYS A 74 10.67 -4.84 -5.01
C LYS A 74 11.28 -4.60 -6.38
N ALA A 75 10.60 -3.87 -7.25
CA ALA A 75 11.13 -3.47 -8.55
C ALA A 75 12.33 -2.53 -8.40
N SER A 76 12.27 -1.56 -7.48
CA SER A 76 13.36 -0.63 -7.20
C SER A 76 14.63 -1.32 -6.68
N GLU A 77 14.50 -2.42 -5.91
CA GLU A 77 15.65 -3.20 -5.42
C GLU A 77 16.53 -3.79 -6.53
N VAL A 78 16.01 -3.89 -7.75
CA VAL A 78 16.75 -4.40 -8.93
C VAL A 78 17.04 -3.30 -9.96
N GLY A 79 16.93 -2.03 -9.55
CA GLY A 79 17.22 -0.88 -10.41
C GLY A 79 16.08 -0.46 -11.33
N PHE A 80 14.88 -1.05 -11.19
CA PHE A 80 13.70 -0.59 -11.91
C PHE A 80 12.99 0.51 -11.11
N ASP A 81 13.57 1.70 -11.13
CA ASP A 81 13.11 2.88 -10.41
C ASP A 81 13.54 4.19 -11.10
N TRP A 82 12.88 5.28 -10.72
CA TRP A 82 13.25 6.63 -11.15
C TRP A 82 14.31 7.22 -10.22
N ASP A 83 15.39 7.76 -10.78
CA ASP A 83 16.46 8.38 -10.01
C ASP A 83 16.07 9.76 -9.44
N ASN A 84 15.06 10.41 -10.05
CA ASN A 84 14.63 11.74 -9.68
C ASN A 84 13.11 11.79 -9.50
N ILE A 85 12.67 12.37 -8.40
CA ILE A 85 11.26 12.54 -8.06
C ILE A 85 10.49 13.35 -9.10
N ASN A 86 11.15 14.24 -9.85
CA ASN A 86 10.47 15.00 -10.91
C ASN A 86 9.92 14.09 -11.99
N PHE A 87 10.65 13.03 -12.40
CA PHE A 87 10.14 12.05 -13.36
C PHE A 87 8.94 11.26 -12.82
N VAL A 88 8.87 11.09 -11.50
CA VAL A 88 7.69 10.47 -10.87
C VAL A 88 6.49 11.40 -10.94
N TRP A 89 6.68 12.70 -10.75
CA TRP A 89 5.63 13.71 -10.95
C TRP A 89 5.19 13.77 -12.40
N ASP A 90 6.13 13.80 -13.35
CA ASP A 90 5.84 13.82 -14.78
C ASP A 90 4.98 12.60 -15.16
N LYS A 91 5.29 11.42 -14.62
CA LYS A 91 4.48 10.21 -14.85
C LYS A 91 3.07 10.32 -14.27
N VAL A 92 2.89 10.96 -13.11
CA VAL A 92 1.54 11.20 -12.55
C VAL A 92 0.73 12.10 -13.48
N TYR A 93 1.34 13.15 -14.04
CA TYR A 93 0.66 14.06 -14.98
C TYR A 93 0.34 13.35 -16.31
N GLU A 94 1.25 12.54 -16.81
CA GLU A 94 1.05 11.71 -18.01
C GLU A 94 -0.19 10.81 -17.85
N GLU A 95 -0.27 10.04 -16.75
CA GLU A 95 -1.42 9.16 -16.49
C GLU A 95 -2.75 9.93 -16.33
N LEU A 96 -2.71 11.11 -15.72
CA LEU A 96 -3.88 11.97 -15.62
C LEU A 96 -4.35 12.48 -16.99
N ASP A 97 -3.42 12.83 -17.87
CA ASP A 97 -3.73 13.28 -19.23
C ASP A 97 -4.26 12.12 -20.08
N GLU A 98 -3.71 10.92 -19.95
CA GLU A 98 -4.20 9.70 -20.62
C GLU A 98 -5.61 9.35 -20.18
N LEU A 99 -5.89 9.40 -18.87
CA LEU A 99 -7.23 9.21 -18.32
C LEU A 99 -8.23 10.24 -18.89
N LYS A 100 -7.82 11.52 -18.95
CA LYS A 100 -8.66 12.59 -19.50
C LYS A 100 -8.94 12.39 -20.98
N ASN A 101 -7.95 11.96 -21.76
CA ASN A 101 -8.12 11.67 -23.18
C ASN A 101 -9.07 10.48 -23.38
N ALA A 102 -8.88 9.39 -22.61
CA ALA A 102 -9.77 8.24 -22.63
C ALA A 102 -11.23 8.61 -22.30
N TYR A 103 -11.43 9.53 -21.35
CA TYR A 103 -12.75 10.08 -21.01
C TYR A 103 -13.35 10.88 -22.18
N ASN A 104 -12.58 11.76 -22.81
CA ASN A 104 -13.04 12.56 -23.95
C ASN A 104 -13.40 11.69 -25.17
N ASP A 105 -12.70 10.59 -25.34
CA ASP A 105 -12.93 9.61 -26.41
C ASP A 105 -14.09 8.63 -26.10
N TYR A 106 -14.74 8.78 -24.94
CA TYR A 106 -15.80 7.88 -24.46
C TYR A 106 -15.41 6.39 -24.44
N ASN A 107 -14.13 6.09 -24.24
CA ASN A 107 -13.62 4.72 -24.23
C ASN A 107 -13.62 4.15 -22.80
N GLU A 108 -14.74 3.54 -22.42
CA GLU A 108 -14.94 3.01 -21.06
C GLU A 108 -13.84 2.03 -20.62
N LYS A 109 -13.37 1.16 -21.51
CA LYS A 109 -12.32 0.21 -21.19
C LYS A 109 -11.02 0.93 -20.88
N LYS A 110 -10.65 1.90 -21.71
CA LYS A 110 -9.44 2.69 -21.52
C LYS A 110 -9.52 3.55 -20.27
N ILE A 111 -10.68 4.15 -19.97
CA ILE A 111 -10.91 4.90 -18.72
C ILE A 111 -10.61 4.02 -17.48
N GLN A 112 -11.03 2.75 -17.50
CA GLN A 112 -10.76 1.83 -16.37
C GLN A 112 -9.28 1.48 -16.25
N GLU A 113 -8.57 1.28 -17.35
CA GLU A 113 -7.13 1.02 -17.39
C GLU A 113 -6.36 2.24 -16.85
N GLU A 114 -6.58 3.42 -17.44
CA GLU A 114 -5.86 4.64 -17.05
C GLU A 114 -6.15 5.08 -15.60
N LEU A 115 -7.38 4.87 -15.11
CA LEU A 115 -7.67 5.13 -13.70
C LEU A 115 -6.83 4.23 -12.77
N GLY A 116 -6.60 2.99 -13.16
CA GLY A 116 -5.70 2.07 -12.46
C GLY A 116 -4.25 2.57 -12.45
N ASP A 117 -3.77 3.09 -13.59
CA ASP A 117 -2.41 3.59 -13.76
C ASP A 117 -2.20 4.91 -13.02
N VAL A 118 -3.18 5.82 -12.99
CA VAL A 118 -3.17 7.00 -12.11
C VAL A 118 -3.02 6.59 -10.64
N LEU A 119 -3.81 5.63 -10.16
CA LEU A 119 -3.72 5.18 -8.77
C LEU A 119 -2.35 4.55 -8.47
N PHE A 120 -1.79 3.80 -9.42
CA PHE A 120 -0.49 3.16 -9.28
C PHE A 120 0.65 4.20 -9.29
N SER A 121 0.58 5.22 -10.13
CA SER A 121 1.56 6.32 -10.19
C SER A 121 1.53 7.18 -8.92
N ILE A 122 0.35 7.45 -8.34
CA ILE A 122 0.20 8.13 -7.04
C ILE A 122 0.83 7.31 -5.90
N VAL A 123 0.68 5.98 -5.90
CA VAL A 123 1.35 5.11 -4.92
C VAL A 123 2.87 5.18 -5.08
N ASN A 124 3.38 5.25 -6.32
CA ASN A 124 4.80 5.39 -6.58
C ASN A 124 5.35 6.73 -6.07
N LEU A 125 4.64 7.81 -6.32
CA LEU A 125 4.97 9.13 -5.78
C LEU A 125 5.01 9.11 -4.25
N SER A 126 4.00 8.49 -3.62
CA SER A 126 3.97 8.34 -2.15
C SER A 126 5.20 7.59 -1.63
N ARG A 127 5.66 6.55 -2.34
CA ARG A 127 6.86 5.78 -1.99
C ARG A 127 8.11 6.65 -2.07
N HIS A 128 8.29 7.45 -3.12
CA HIS A 128 9.42 8.38 -3.26
C HIS A 128 9.42 9.48 -2.18
N LEU A 129 8.24 9.88 -1.72
CA LEU A 129 8.08 10.81 -0.60
C LEU A 129 8.25 10.13 0.77
N ASN A 130 8.51 8.83 0.83
CA ASN A 130 8.55 8.04 2.06
C ASN A 130 7.24 8.10 2.88
N ILE A 131 6.11 8.15 2.19
CA ILE A 131 4.77 8.24 2.77
C ILE A 131 4.00 6.95 2.44
N SER A 132 3.26 6.42 3.42
CA SER A 132 2.33 5.31 3.18
C SER A 132 1.04 5.84 2.54
N ALA A 133 0.81 5.49 1.26
CA ALA A 133 -0.42 5.88 0.54
C ALA A 133 -1.69 5.36 1.26
N GLU A 134 -1.67 4.13 1.76
CA GLU A 134 -2.76 3.50 2.52
C GLU A 134 -3.10 4.31 3.78
N ASP A 135 -2.08 4.69 4.57
CA ASP A 135 -2.30 5.42 5.82
C ASP A 135 -2.81 6.85 5.56
N MET A 136 -2.32 7.48 4.48
CA MET A 136 -2.79 8.82 4.11
C MET A 136 -4.23 8.79 3.62
N LEU A 137 -4.62 7.80 2.83
CA LEU A 137 -6.01 7.62 2.41
C LEU A 137 -6.92 7.33 3.61
N ARG A 138 -6.48 6.51 4.57
CA ARG A 138 -7.20 6.27 5.83
C ARG A 138 -7.38 7.55 6.65
N LYS A 139 -6.38 8.43 6.70
CA LYS A 139 -6.50 9.75 7.36
C LYS A 139 -7.48 10.65 6.60
N GLY A 140 -7.42 10.64 5.26
CA GLY A 140 -8.38 11.34 4.40
C GLY A 140 -9.82 10.92 4.68
N ASN A 141 -10.07 9.59 4.73
CA ASN A 141 -11.38 9.04 5.06
C ASN A 141 -11.89 9.49 6.43
N LYS A 142 -11.03 9.46 7.46
CA LYS A 142 -11.39 9.96 8.80
C LYS A 142 -11.75 11.45 8.80
N LYS A 143 -10.99 12.26 8.05
CA LYS A 143 -11.25 13.70 7.89
C LYS A 143 -12.59 13.94 7.19
N PHE A 144 -12.87 13.19 6.12
CA PHE A 144 -14.14 13.26 5.40
C PHE A 144 -15.32 12.90 6.31
N ILE A 145 -15.26 11.77 7.01
CA ILE A 145 -16.29 11.33 7.96
C ILE A 145 -16.54 12.39 9.04
N LYS A 146 -15.48 12.94 9.63
CA LYS A 146 -15.61 13.99 10.65
C LYS A 146 -16.33 15.23 10.11
N ARG A 147 -15.99 15.64 8.88
CA ARG A 147 -16.61 16.78 8.22
C ARG A 147 -18.08 16.51 7.94
N PHE A 148 -18.40 15.38 7.35
CA PHE A 148 -19.76 15.00 7.00
C PHE A 148 -20.66 14.89 8.23
N ASN A 149 -20.20 14.22 9.30
CA ASN A 149 -20.93 14.14 10.57
C ASN A 149 -21.20 15.53 11.20
N ALA A 150 -20.32 16.52 10.99
CA ALA A 150 -20.55 17.88 11.46
C ALA A 150 -21.68 18.56 10.67
N ILE A 151 -21.71 18.35 9.35
CA ILE A 151 -22.79 18.82 8.48
C ILE A 151 -24.12 18.21 8.91
N GLU A 152 -24.21 16.89 9.05
CA GLU A 152 -25.42 16.20 9.51
C GLU A 152 -25.91 16.74 10.86
N LYS A 153 -25.00 16.90 11.81
CA LYS A 153 -25.34 17.44 13.14
C LYS A 153 -25.89 18.86 13.07
N THR A 154 -25.33 19.70 12.19
CA THR A 154 -25.76 21.09 12.05
C THR A 154 -27.09 21.18 11.30
N ALA A 155 -27.28 20.41 10.23
CA ALA A 155 -28.56 20.31 9.52
C ALA A 155 -29.69 19.91 10.49
N LYS A 156 -29.44 18.86 11.29
CA LYS A 156 -30.40 18.39 12.32
C LYS A 156 -30.73 19.50 13.34
N LYS A 157 -29.74 20.26 13.80
CA LYS A 157 -29.96 21.37 14.73
C LYS A 157 -30.81 22.51 14.13
N LYS A 158 -30.65 22.72 12.81
CA LYS A 158 -31.41 23.73 12.05
C LYS A 158 -32.78 23.22 11.58
N GLY A 159 -33.15 21.98 11.86
CA GLY A 159 -34.38 21.35 11.37
C GLY A 159 -34.41 21.11 9.86
N LEU A 160 -33.23 21.05 9.23
CA LEU A 160 -33.09 20.82 7.80
C LEU A 160 -32.95 19.34 7.51
N ASN A 161 -33.57 18.87 6.42
CA ASN A 161 -33.38 17.53 5.89
C ASN A 161 -32.13 17.49 4.99
N ILE A 162 -31.11 16.75 5.38
CA ILE A 162 -29.84 16.70 4.64
C ILE A 162 -30.01 16.14 3.20
N GLU A 163 -31.01 15.28 2.97
CA GLU A 163 -31.29 14.71 1.65
C GLU A 163 -31.84 15.73 0.64
N GLU A 164 -32.34 16.86 1.14
CA GLU A 164 -32.89 17.95 0.34
C GLU A 164 -31.89 19.07 0.08
N LEU A 165 -30.73 19.05 0.76
CA LEU A 165 -29.70 20.07 0.62
C LEU A 165 -28.79 19.78 -0.57
N ASN A 166 -28.51 20.80 -1.36
CA ASN A 166 -27.47 20.73 -2.38
C ASN A 166 -26.08 20.92 -1.78
N ILE A 167 -25.02 20.69 -2.57
CA ILE A 167 -23.64 20.71 -2.11
C ILE A 167 -23.19 22.10 -1.62
N GLU A 168 -23.73 23.17 -2.21
CA GLU A 168 -23.41 24.55 -1.83
C GLU A 168 -24.00 24.86 -0.46
N GLU A 169 -25.26 24.49 -0.22
CA GLU A 169 -25.94 24.62 1.07
C GLU A 169 -25.24 23.80 2.16
N MET A 170 -24.82 22.55 1.83
CA MET A 170 -24.04 21.72 2.76
C MET A 170 -22.68 22.33 3.12
N ASN A 171 -22.04 23.05 2.21
CA ASN A 171 -20.77 23.74 2.48
C ASN A 171 -20.92 25.02 3.30
N GLN A 172 -22.12 25.60 3.38
CA GLN A 172 -22.42 26.81 4.19
C GLN A 172 -22.86 26.49 5.62
N ILE A 173 -23.09 25.23 5.89
CA ILE A 173 -23.48 24.74 7.22
C ILE A 173 -22.25 24.52 8.11
#